data_86ae2dd8375a960fb215aca9e89c86d2
#
_entry.id   86ae2dd8375a960fb215aca9e89c86d2
#
_cell.length_a   1.000
_cell.length_b   1.000
_cell.length_c   1.000
_cell.angle_alpha   90.00
_cell.angle_beta   90.00
_cell.angle_gamma   90.00
#
_symmetry.space_group_name_H-M   'P 1'
#
loop_
_entity.id
_entity.type
_entity.pdbx_description
1 polymer ?
#
loop_
_entity_poly.entity_id
_entity_poly.type
_entity_poly.pdbx_seq_one_letter_code
_entity_poly.pdbx_strand_id
1 'polypeptide(L)'
;ESVKVASGTKWVAKVNQPWVKVMPANGVGSTNCEIVVDSTLSNDVRHAVVTFVPEGQSKQELKIHQTGYGKMIGLDKYEVEVASMANEDKRYFDISVTTNVKFKVDYPLMGSWVTTSKRQPDISLDYGARPRTIKMRFKWDMNTDPKERIASIKFLPVNEEDELEKEVALTIKQEASPEITDDRRGDSIAIVIASTKLRSMISWDTSERLDYWAGITVWERTDKGVTPEQIGRVRSVEFKMLNTKEELPAEIGKIKYLETLVVASNTNTQLLPATYRIG
;
A
#
# COMPACT_ATOMS: atom_id res chain seq x y z
N GLU A 1 -0.05 24.91 -30.08
CA GLU A 1 -1.12 24.68 -31.09
C GLU A 1 -0.91 25.59 -32.31
N SER A 2 -1.28 25.11 -33.51
CA SER A 2 -1.17 25.88 -34.74
C SER A 2 -2.53 26.50 -35.11
N VAL A 3 -2.53 27.80 -35.39
CA VAL A 3 -3.72 28.56 -35.81
C VAL A 3 -3.43 29.19 -37.14
N LYS A 4 -4.32 29.05 -38.12
CA LYS A 4 -4.21 29.71 -39.40
C LYS A 4 -4.86 31.09 -39.34
N VAL A 5 -4.05 32.13 -39.51
CA VAL A 5 -4.54 33.48 -39.72
C VAL A 5 -4.83 33.66 -41.21
N ALA A 6 -6.10 33.85 -41.56
CA ALA A 6 -6.52 34.15 -42.92
C ALA A 6 -6.70 35.64 -43.08
N SER A 7 -5.81 36.30 -43.80
CA SER A 7 -5.86 37.77 -44.04
C SER A 7 -5.41 38.08 -45.44
N GLY A 8 -5.99 39.09 -46.02
CA GLY A 8 -5.54 39.66 -47.31
C GLY A 8 -4.56 40.85 -47.14
N THR A 9 -4.33 41.31 -45.92
CA THR A 9 -3.54 42.50 -45.58
C THR A 9 -2.46 42.20 -44.54
N LYS A 10 -1.71 43.22 -44.15
CA LYS A 10 -0.83 43.14 -42.98
C LYS A 10 -1.64 42.94 -41.70
N TRP A 11 -1.11 42.20 -40.78
CA TRP A 11 -1.73 41.93 -39.48
C TRP A 11 -0.71 41.86 -38.36
N VAL A 12 -1.15 42.09 -37.12
CA VAL A 12 -0.34 41.98 -35.90
C VAL A 12 -1.15 41.20 -34.86
N ALA A 13 -0.52 40.27 -34.16
CA ALA A 13 -1.07 39.59 -32.98
C ALA A 13 -0.62 40.32 -31.71
N LYS A 14 -1.56 40.56 -30.78
CA LYS A 14 -1.32 41.11 -29.45
C LYS A 14 -1.82 40.11 -28.42
N VAL A 15 -1.06 39.92 -27.36
CA VAL A 15 -1.42 39.03 -26.28
C VAL A 15 -1.57 39.84 -24.99
N ASN A 16 -2.63 39.57 -24.23
CA ASN A 16 -2.91 40.29 -22.99
C ASN A 16 -2.23 39.67 -21.76
N GLN A 17 -1.55 38.50 -21.91
CA GLN A 17 -0.88 37.79 -20.81
C GLN A 17 0.53 37.35 -21.22
N PRO A 18 1.53 37.51 -20.34
CA PRO A 18 2.94 37.25 -20.67
C PRO A 18 3.26 35.76 -20.84
N TRP A 19 2.39 34.84 -20.33
CA TRP A 19 2.55 33.42 -20.42
C TRP A 19 2.04 32.77 -21.73
N VAL A 20 1.57 33.61 -22.67
CA VAL A 20 1.18 33.20 -24.02
C VAL A 20 2.07 33.92 -25.05
N LYS A 21 2.56 33.18 -26.03
CA LYS A 21 3.36 33.72 -27.13
C LYS A 21 2.74 33.28 -28.45
N VAL A 22 2.84 34.16 -29.45
CA VAL A 22 2.38 33.88 -30.83
C VAL A 22 3.59 34.00 -31.76
N MET A 23 3.85 33.01 -32.56
CA MET A 23 4.97 33.01 -33.50
C MET A 23 4.54 32.55 -34.90
N PRO A 24 4.67 33.39 -35.95
CA PRO A 24 5.05 34.82 -35.88
C PRO A 24 3.96 35.67 -35.29
N ALA A 25 4.33 36.80 -34.62
CA ALA A 25 3.39 37.75 -34.03
C ALA A 25 2.88 38.80 -35.03
N ASN A 26 3.32 38.76 -36.27
CA ASN A 26 2.85 39.60 -37.35
C ASN A 26 3.08 38.92 -38.71
N GLY A 27 2.38 39.36 -39.72
CA GLY A 27 2.54 38.80 -41.06
C GLY A 27 1.83 39.63 -42.13
N VAL A 28 2.00 39.20 -43.38
CA VAL A 28 1.30 39.76 -44.54
C VAL A 28 0.60 38.58 -45.25
N GLY A 29 -0.69 38.70 -45.46
CA GLY A 29 -1.47 37.64 -46.04
C GLY A 29 -1.73 36.47 -45.05
N SER A 30 -2.18 35.34 -45.58
CA SER A 30 -2.50 34.19 -44.75
C SER A 30 -1.24 33.49 -44.25
N THR A 31 -1.17 33.19 -42.97
CA THR A 31 0.01 32.61 -42.30
C THR A 31 -0.45 31.64 -41.20
N ASN A 32 0.28 30.56 -41.00
CA ASN A 32 0.11 29.71 -39.85
C ASN A 32 0.94 30.24 -38.68
N CYS A 33 0.28 30.44 -37.54
CA CYS A 33 0.91 30.87 -36.30
C CYS A 33 0.91 29.71 -35.30
N GLU A 34 2.02 29.60 -34.60
CA GLU A 34 2.11 28.71 -33.43
C GLU A 34 1.78 29.52 -32.17
N ILE A 35 0.86 29.00 -31.35
CA ILE A 35 0.55 29.56 -30.04
C ILE A 35 1.20 28.67 -29.00
N VAL A 36 2.17 29.24 -28.27
CA VAL A 36 2.89 28.63 -27.18
C VAL A 36 2.33 29.17 -25.86
N VAL A 37 1.99 28.26 -24.98
CA VAL A 37 1.44 28.53 -23.65
C VAL A 37 2.41 28.00 -22.60
N ASP A 38 2.93 28.87 -21.74
CA ASP A 38 3.81 28.44 -20.65
C ASP A 38 3.05 27.60 -19.63
N SER A 39 3.72 26.63 -19.01
CA SER A 39 3.15 25.80 -17.93
C SER A 39 2.74 26.69 -16.74
N THR A 40 1.75 26.23 -15.98
CA THR A 40 1.33 26.90 -14.75
C THR A 40 1.70 26.09 -13.52
N LEU A 41 1.97 26.77 -12.41
CA LEU A 41 2.11 26.18 -11.07
C LEU A 41 0.88 26.45 -10.19
N SER A 42 -0.16 27.08 -10.75
CA SER A 42 -1.40 27.38 -10.03
C SER A 42 -2.38 26.20 -10.08
N ASN A 43 -3.19 26.08 -9.05
CA ASN A 43 -4.37 25.21 -9.05
C ASN A 43 -5.51 25.78 -9.87
N ASP A 44 -5.53 27.11 -10.06
CA ASP A 44 -6.65 27.81 -10.65
C ASP A 44 -6.58 27.81 -12.19
N VAL A 45 -7.76 27.89 -12.81
CA VAL A 45 -7.89 28.16 -14.23
C VAL A 45 -7.43 29.57 -14.52
N ARG A 46 -6.63 29.78 -15.56
CA ARG A 46 -6.23 31.08 -16.03
C ARG A 46 -6.62 31.29 -17.49
N HIS A 47 -6.83 32.57 -17.84
CA HIS A 47 -7.37 32.97 -19.13
C HIS A 47 -6.43 33.98 -19.82
N ALA A 48 -6.33 33.87 -21.12
CA ALA A 48 -5.66 34.83 -21.96
C ALA A 48 -6.47 35.10 -23.24
N VAL A 49 -6.18 36.22 -23.86
CA VAL A 49 -6.75 36.58 -25.16
C VAL A 49 -5.63 36.96 -26.11
N VAL A 50 -5.62 36.30 -27.26
CA VAL A 50 -4.80 36.70 -28.41
C VAL A 50 -5.70 37.51 -29.36
N THR A 51 -5.34 38.73 -29.63
CA THR A 51 -6.07 39.64 -30.55
C THR A 51 -5.28 39.76 -31.83
N PHE A 52 -5.84 39.33 -32.93
CA PHE A 52 -5.32 39.57 -34.28
C PHE A 52 -5.94 40.84 -34.86
N VAL A 53 -5.09 41.73 -35.29
CA VAL A 53 -5.51 43.07 -35.82
C VAL A 53 -5.04 43.18 -37.25
N PRO A 54 -5.88 42.84 -38.26
CA PRO A 54 -5.58 43.07 -39.66
C PRO A 54 -5.75 44.55 -40.01
N GLU A 55 -4.92 45.05 -40.92
CA GLU A 55 -4.99 46.41 -41.40
C GLU A 55 -6.29 46.66 -42.17
N GLY A 56 -7.06 47.68 -41.75
CA GLY A 56 -8.33 48.04 -42.35
C GLY A 56 -9.51 47.07 -42.13
N GLN A 57 -9.36 46.11 -41.22
CA GLN A 57 -10.39 45.10 -40.89
C GLN A 57 -10.67 45.02 -39.38
N SER A 58 -11.78 44.40 -39.02
CA SER A 58 -12.14 44.16 -37.62
C SER A 58 -11.16 43.17 -36.93
N LYS A 59 -10.80 43.49 -35.69
CA LYS A 59 -10.01 42.57 -34.85
C LYS A 59 -10.73 41.26 -34.62
N GLN A 60 -9.94 40.20 -34.52
CA GLN A 60 -10.39 38.86 -34.16
C GLN A 60 -9.73 38.46 -32.86
N GLU A 61 -10.49 37.78 -31.98
CA GLU A 61 -9.99 37.35 -30.66
C GLU A 61 -10.04 35.85 -30.53
N LEU A 62 -8.92 35.27 -30.08
CA LEU A 62 -8.81 33.90 -29.68
C LEU A 62 -8.69 33.83 -28.15
N LYS A 63 -9.66 33.22 -27.52
CA LYS A 63 -9.67 33.01 -26.07
C LYS A 63 -8.93 31.74 -25.72
N ILE A 64 -7.98 31.81 -24.79
CA ILE A 64 -7.20 30.71 -24.31
C ILE A 64 -7.60 30.44 -22.87
N HIS A 65 -7.92 29.20 -22.57
CA HIS A 65 -8.22 28.70 -21.24
C HIS A 65 -7.17 27.63 -20.89
N GLN A 66 -6.42 27.87 -19.82
CA GLN A 66 -5.49 26.87 -19.29
C GLN A 66 -5.99 26.44 -17.91
N THR A 67 -6.29 25.15 -17.80
CA THR A 67 -6.64 24.54 -16.51
C THR A 67 -5.41 24.46 -15.63
N GLY A 68 -5.57 24.75 -14.34
CA GLY A 68 -4.55 24.51 -13.33
C GLY A 68 -4.41 23.01 -13.03
N TYR A 69 -3.54 22.68 -12.08
CA TYR A 69 -3.36 21.28 -11.65
C TYR A 69 -4.59 20.71 -10.93
N GLY A 70 -5.42 21.58 -10.33
CA GLY A 70 -6.45 21.14 -9.39
C GLY A 70 -5.84 20.54 -8.12
N LYS A 71 -6.63 20.34 -7.08
CA LYS A 71 -6.22 19.62 -5.85
C LYS A 71 -6.42 18.13 -6.06
N MET A 72 -5.37 17.33 -5.83
CA MET A 72 -5.43 15.92 -6.12
C MET A 72 -4.65 15.06 -5.12
N ILE A 73 -5.18 13.88 -4.89
CA ILE A 73 -4.47 12.71 -4.36
C ILE A 73 -4.78 11.57 -5.33
N GLY A 74 -3.75 10.90 -5.82
CA GLY A 74 -3.88 9.76 -6.72
C GLY A 74 -2.97 8.63 -6.26
N LEU A 75 -3.38 7.39 -6.47
CA LEU A 75 -2.61 6.19 -6.13
C LEU A 75 -2.21 5.48 -7.43
N ASP A 76 -1.05 4.83 -7.42
CA ASP A 76 -0.62 3.96 -8.53
C ASP A 76 -1.44 2.66 -8.59
N LYS A 77 -2.05 2.28 -7.46
CA LYS A 77 -2.96 1.12 -7.32
C LYS A 77 -4.06 1.45 -6.32
N TYR A 78 -5.27 1.05 -6.63
CA TYR A 78 -6.44 1.21 -5.75
C TYR A 78 -6.87 -0.09 -5.10
N GLU A 79 -6.26 -1.20 -5.49
CA GLU A 79 -6.47 -2.52 -4.91
C GLU A 79 -5.12 -3.26 -4.81
N VAL A 80 -4.91 -3.97 -3.69
CA VAL A 80 -3.74 -4.81 -3.43
C VAL A 80 -4.22 -6.13 -2.84
N GLU A 81 -3.71 -7.22 -3.36
CA GLU A 81 -3.90 -8.56 -2.79
C GLU A 81 -2.63 -8.99 -2.05
N VAL A 82 -2.81 -9.54 -0.86
CA VAL A 82 -1.72 -10.04 -0.03
C VAL A 82 -2.02 -11.44 0.46
N ALA A 83 -0.97 -12.24 0.63
CA ALA A 83 -1.09 -13.59 1.18
C ALA A 83 -1.61 -13.58 2.62
N SER A 84 -2.19 -14.68 3.06
CA SER A 84 -2.58 -14.84 4.47
C SER A 84 -1.38 -14.90 5.40
N MET A 85 -0.29 -15.53 4.95
CA MET A 85 0.93 -15.77 5.73
C MET A 85 2.16 -15.44 4.89
N ALA A 86 3.16 -14.86 5.53
CA ALA A 86 4.50 -14.69 4.98
C ALA A 86 5.49 -14.44 6.12
N ASN A 87 6.76 -14.56 5.82
CA ASN A 87 7.84 -14.14 6.73
C ASN A 87 7.73 -12.66 7.03
N GLU A 88 8.13 -12.20 8.19
CA GLU A 88 7.97 -10.82 8.65
C GLU A 88 8.59 -9.81 7.69
N ASP A 89 9.74 -10.12 7.12
CA ASP A 89 10.46 -9.30 6.16
C ASP A 89 9.76 -9.17 4.80
N LYS A 90 8.75 -9.99 4.52
CA LYS A 90 7.94 -10.00 3.29
C LYS A 90 6.52 -9.47 3.49
N ARG A 91 6.11 -9.19 4.74
CA ARG A 91 4.76 -8.72 5.06
C ARG A 91 4.61 -7.21 4.86
N TYR A 92 4.87 -6.73 3.66
CA TYR A 92 4.67 -5.34 3.27
C TYR A 92 4.27 -5.22 1.80
N PHE A 93 3.75 -4.06 1.46
CA PHE A 93 3.57 -3.60 0.09
C PHE A 93 3.83 -2.10 0.01
N ASP A 94 4.16 -1.63 -1.18
CA ASP A 94 4.43 -0.22 -1.44
C ASP A 94 3.35 0.36 -2.34
N ILE A 95 2.95 1.61 -2.07
CA ILE A 95 2.03 2.40 -2.86
C ILE A 95 2.69 3.74 -3.18
N SER A 96 2.63 4.13 -4.45
CA SER A 96 3.03 5.47 -4.88
C SER A 96 1.83 6.41 -4.83
N VAL A 97 1.94 7.44 -4.01
CA VAL A 97 0.91 8.48 -3.86
C VAL A 97 1.37 9.72 -4.60
N THR A 98 0.62 10.15 -5.60
CA THR A 98 0.85 11.41 -6.32
C THR A 98 -0.12 12.46 -5.82
N THR A 99 0.40 13.55 -5.27
CA THR A 99 -0.43 14.56 -4.62
C THR A 99 0.20 15.95 -4.71
N ASN A 100 -0.65 16.99 -4.68
CA ASN A 100 -0.30 18.39 -4.47
C ASN A 100 -0.99 19.01 -3.25
N VAL A 101 -1.61 18.18 -2.40
CA VAL A 101 -2.19 18.59 -1.13
C VAL A 101 -1.58 17.78 0.03
N LYS A 102 -1.51 18.37 1.22
CA LYS A 102 -1.17 17.63 2.43
C LYS A 102 -2.26 16.63 2.73
N PHE A 103 -1.90 15.38 3.00
CA PHE A 103 -2.87 14.35 3.31
C PHE A 103 -2.51 13.57 4.57
N LYS A 104 -3.50 12.93 5.15
CA LYS A 104 -3.39 11.95 6.22
C LYS A 104 -3.94 10.62 5.75
N VAL A 105 -3.41 9.55 6.32
CA VAL A 105 -3.93 8.20 6.07
C VAL A 105 -4.88 7.86 7.21
N ASP A 106 -6.10 7.54 6.85
CA ASP A 106 -7.15 7.13 7.78
C ASP A 106 -7.32 5.61 7.72
N TYR A 107 -7.06 4.95 8.84
CA TYR A 107 -7.17 3.52 9.00
C TYR A 107 -8.53 3.15 9.61
N PRO A 108 -9.07 1.96 9.29
CA PRO A 108 -10.25 1.46 9.99
C PRO A 108 -10.03 1.48 11.50
N LEU A 109 -10.98 2.03 12.23
CA LEU A 109 -10.94 2.13 13.69
C LEU A 109 -10.85 0.73 14.31
N MET A 110 -9.88 0.56 15.22
CA MET A 110 -9.66 -0.60 16.07
C MET A 110 -9.29 -1.92 15.36
N GLY A 111 -8.09 -2.41 15.62
CA GLY A 111 -7.64 -3.72 15.19
C GLY A 111 -7.26 -3.80 13.71
N SER A 112 -6.88 -2.69 13.09
CA SER A 112 -6.37 -2.75 11.72
C SER A 112 -5.16 -3.68 11.63
N TRP A 113 -5.31 -4.69 10.78
CA TRP A 113 -4.23 -5.62 10.44
C TRP A 113 -3.27 -5.05 9.37
N VAL A 114 -3.54 -3.82 8.89
CA VAL A 114 -2.65 -3.06 8.00
C VAL A 114 -2.24 -1.77 8.71
N THR A 115 -0.94 -1.50 8.72
CA THR A 115 -0.35 -0.31 9.34
C THR A 115 0.70 0.31 8.43
N THR A 116 0.98 1.60 8.58
CA THR A 116 2.16 2.18 7.94
C THR A 116 3.43 1.84 8.73
N SER A 117 4.54 1.77 8.04
CA SER A 117 5.86 1.81 8.64
C SER A 117 6.01 3.12 9.45
N LYS A 118 6.73 3.06 10.58
CA LYS A 118 6.86 4.13 11.60
C LYS A 118 7.34 5.51 11.12
N ARG A 119 7.80 5.66 9.90
CA ARG A 119 8.13 6.93 9.27
C ARG A 119 7.25 7.13 8.05
N GLN A 120 6.25 7.97 8.19
CA GLN A 120 5.65 8.59 7.02
C GLN A 120 6.69 9.56 6.41
N PRO A 121 6.82 9.61 5.09
CA PRO A 121 7.62 10.65 4.48
C PRO A 121 7.04 11.99 4.90
N ASP A 122 7.92 12.92 5.26
CA ASP A 122 7.53 14.30 5.50
C ASP A 122 7.03 14.89 4.17
N ILE A 123 5.72 15.10 4.11
CA ILE A 123 5.06 15.68 2.95
C ILE A 123 5.02 17.19 3.17
N SER A 124 6.18 17.81 3.25
CA SER A 124 6.27 19.25 3.19
C SER A 124 5.96 19.67 1.74
N LEU A 125 4.76 20.20 1.54
CA LEU A 125 4.24 20.65 0.25
C LEU A 125 4.54 22.14 -0.04
N ASP A 126 5.64 22.67 0.46
CA ASP A 126 6.05 24.05 0.22
C ASP A 126 6.51 24.31 -1.24
N TYR A 127 6.10 23.46 -2.17
CA TYR A 127 6.57 23.47 -3.54
C TYR A 127 5.50 23.86 -4.58
N GLY A 128 4.44 24.49 -4.16
CA GLY A 128 3.35 24.95 -5.04
C GLY A 128 2.39 23.83 -5.45
N ALA A 129 1.53 24.13 -6.41
CA ALA A 129 0.43 23.28 -6.84
C ALA A 129 0.83 22.06 -7.70
N ARG A 130 2.10 21.94 -8.04
CA ARG A 130 2.59 20.85 -8.89
C ARG A 130 2.56 19.52 -8.13
N PRO A 131 1.88 18.49 -8.64
CA PRO A 131 1.83 17.17 -8.00
C PRO A 131 3.20 16.53 -7.87
N ARG A 132 3.39 15.79 -6.79
CA ARG A 132 4.59 15.02 -6.47
C ARG A 132 4.22 13.61 -6.11
N THR A 133 5.11 12.68 -6.41
CA THR A 133 4.93 11.26 -6.09
C THR A 133 5.79 10.89 -4.89
N ILE A 134 5.15 10.25 -3.91
CA ILE A 134 5.76 9.75 -2.69
C ILE A 134 5.51 8.25 -2.63
N LYS A 135 6.52 7.49 -2.22
CA LYS A 135 6.39 6.06 -2.00
C LYS A 135 6.12 5.77 -0.53
N MET A 136 4.98 5.17 -0.23
CA MET A 136 4.57 4.76 1.11
C MET A 136 4.64 3.25 1.25
N ARG A 137 5.15 2.76 2.38
CA ARG A 137 5.20 1.34 2.71
C ARG A 137 4.18 1.02 3.78
N PHE A 138 3.35 0.03 3.50
CA PHE A 138 2.38 -0.55 4.41
C PHE A 138 2.83 -1.94 4.85
N LYS A 139 2.61 -2.26 6.12
CA LYS A 139 2.82 -3.59 6.68
C LYS A 139 1.47 -4.22 6.98
N TRP A 140 1.40 -5.54 6.91
CA TRP A 140 0.21 -6.30 7.23
C TRP A 140 0.50 -7.46 8.18
N ASP A 141 -0.50 -7.78 9.01
CA ASP A 141 -0.45 -8.91 9.93
C ASP A 141 -1.01 -10.17 9.29
N MET A 142 -0.52 -11.34 9.72
CA MET A 142 -0.99 -12.62 9.20
C MET A 142 -2.50 -12.80 9.46
N ASN A 143 -3.19 -13.38 8.49
CA ASN A 143 -4.57 -13.82 8.63
C ASN A 143 -4.59 -15.27 9.11
N THR A 144 -5.03 -15.48 10.34
CA THR A 144 -5.16 -16.82 10.94
C THR A 144 -6.57 -17.39 10.81
N ASP A 145 -7.49 -16.64 10.23
CA ASP A 145 -8.86 -17.09 10.02
C ASP A 145 -9.03 -17.84 8.70
N PRO A 146 -9.92 -18.82 8.63
CA PRO A 146 -10.23 -19.56 7.40
C PRO A 146 -11.07 -18.74 6.40
N LYS A 147 -11.17 -17.44 6.59
CA LYS A 147 -11.90 -16.50 5.73
C LYS A 147 -10.99 -15.40 5.25
N GLU A 148 -11.19 -15.01 4.01
CA GLU A 148 -10.60 -13.79 3.47
C GLU A 148 -11.03 -12.58 4.30
N ARG A 149 -10.18 -11.56 4.33
CA ARG A 149 -10.52 -10.29 4.95
C ARG A 149 -10.13 -9.11 4.06
N ILE A 150 -10.89 -8.03 4.19
CA ILE A 150 -10.72 -6.82 3.41
C ILE A 150 -10.53 -5.64 4.36
N ALA A 151 -9.57 -4.78 4.04
CA ALA A 151 -9.40 -3.49 4.68
C ALA A 151 -9.50 -2.39 3.63
N SER A 152 -10.02 -1.23 4.04
CA SER A 152 -10.03 -0.01 3.24
C SER A 152 -9.29 1.08 3.98
N ILE A 153 -8.31 1.69 3.33
CA ILE A 153 -7.51 2.80 3.86
C ILE A 153 -7.85 4.03 3.04
N LYS A 154 -8.24 5.12 3.71
CA LYS A 154 -8.57 6.39 3.05
C LYS A 154 -7.40 7.35 3.10
N PHE A 155 -7.23 8.10 2.02
CA PHE A 155 -6.27 9.19 1.91
C PHE A 155 -7.05 10.49 1.89
N LEU A 156 -6.99 11.22 3.00
CA LEU A 156 -7.80 12.41 3.22
C LEU A 156 -6.92 13.65 3.27
N PRO A 157 -7.33 14.78 2.65
CA PRO A 157 -6.65 16.04 2.85
C PRO A 157 -6.56 16.41 4.34
N VAL A 158 -5.47 17.06 4.73
CA VAL A 158 -5.32 17.60 6.10
C VAL A 158 -6.17 18.86 6.28
N ASN A 159 -6.21 19.72 5.27
CA ASN A 159 -7.06 20.90 5.27
C ASN A 159 -8.45 20.53 4.77
N GLU A 160 -9.48 20.85 5.52
CA GLU A 160 -10.88 20.60 5.16
C GLU A 160 -11.32 21.42 3.93
N GLU A 161 -10.64 22.52 3.64
CA GLU A 161 -10.87 23.35 2.45
C GLU A 161 -10.30 22.74 1.15
N ASP A 162 -9.49 21.68 1.27
CA ASP A 162 -8.91 20.99 0.13
C ASP A 162 -9.89 19.93 -0.39
N GLU A 163 -10.94 20.37 -1.07
CA GLU A 163 -11.91 19.49 -1.70
C GLU A 163 -11.27 18.68 -2.84
N LEU A 164 -11.43 17.37 -2.79
CA LEU A 164 -11.06 16.45 -3.86
C LEU A 164 -12.29 16.12 -4.69
N GLU A 165 -12.11 15.93 -5.99
CA GLU A 165 -13.21 15.50 -6.88
C GLU A 165 -13.81 14.15 -6.49
N LYS A 166 -13.01 13.27 -5.90
CA LYS A 166 -13.41 11.91 -5.47
C LYS A 166 -12.70 11.49 -4.20
N GLU A 167 -13.39 10.68 -3.40
CA GLU A 167 -12.76 9.97 -2.28
C GLU A 167 -11.65 9.04 -2.80
N VAL A 168 -10.50 9.09 -2.13
CA VAL A 168 -9.34 8.25 -2.47
C VAL A 168 -9.18 7.19 -1.41
N ALA A 169 -9.41 5.95 -1.78
CA ALA A 169 -9.30 4.79 -0.90
C ALA A 169 -8.50 3.67 -1.57
N LEU A 170 -7.71 2.96 -0.77
CA LEU A 170 -7.00 1.75 -1.14
C LEU A 170 -7.70 0.56 -0.50
N THR A 171 -8.11 -0.39 -1.32
CA THR A 171 -8.68 -1.66 -0.86
C THR A 171 -7.57 -2.70 -0.78
N ILE A 172 -7.43 -3.34 0.37
CA ILE A 172 -6.48 -4.44 0.58
C ILE A 172 -7.28 -5.71 0.83
N LYS A 173 -7.09 -6.72 -0.01
CA LYS A 173 -7.66 -8.06 0.13
C LYS A 173 -6.59 -9.00 0.65
N GLN A 174 -6.88 -9.71 1.71
CA GLN A 174 -5.98 -10.72 2.24
C GLN A 174 -6.61 -12.11 2.18
N GLU A 175 -5.84 -13.04 1.66
CA GLU A 175 -6.25 -14.45 1.54
C GLU A 175 -6.67 -15.04 2.89
N ALA A 176 -7.53 -16.04 2.82
CA ALA A 176 -7.86 -16.90 3.95
C ALA A 176 -6.62 -17.68 4.41
N SER A 177 -6.56 -18.02 5.71
CA SER A 177 -5.57 -18.94 6.23
C SER A 177 -5.63 -20.27 5.47
N PRO A 178 -4.48 -20.88 5.14
CA PRO A 178 -4.47 -22.19 4.50
C PRO A 178 -5.12 -23.25 5.39
N GLU A 179 -5.69 -24.26 4.75
CA GLU A 179 -6.22 -25.42 5.46
C GLU A 179 -5.09 -26.19 6.16
N ILE A 180 -5.36 -26.62 7.40
CA ILE A 180 -4.45 -27.48 8.16
C ILE A 180 -4.72 -28.94 7.76
N THR A 181 -3.91 -29.45 6.86
CA THR A 181 -3.96 -30.83 6.37
C THR A 181 -3.26 -31.80 7.31
N ASP A 182 -3.61 -33.13 7.26
CA ASP A 182 -2.93 -34.13 8.07
C ASP A 182 -1.61 -34.61 7.42
N ASP A 183 -0.70 -33.64 7.27
CA ASP A 183 0.64 -33.87 6.73
C ASP A 183 1.65 -32.92 7.37
N ARG A 184 2.91 -33.00 6.95
CA ARG A 184 3.98 -32.11 7.43
C ARG A 184 3.72 -30.64 7.15
N ARG A 185 3.06 -30.33 6.03
CA ARG A 185 2.68 -28.96 5.70
C ARG A 185 1.61 -28.44 6.66
N GLY A 186 0.61 -29.26 6.95
CA GLY A 186 -0.43 -28.92 7.93
C GLY A 186 0.15 -28.70 9.32
N ASP A 187 1.14 -29.50 9.76
CA ASP A 187 1.83 -29.28 11.03
C ASP A 187 2.49 -27.89 11.06
N SER A 188 3.19 -27.49 9.98
CA SER A 188 3.83 -26.17 9.91
C SER A 188 2.81 -25.03 9.93
N ILE A 189 1.70 -25.16 9.20
CA ILE A 189 0.61 -24.18 9.20
C ILE A 189 0.00 -24.05 10.60
N ALA A 190 -0.29 -25.16 11.26
CA ALA A 190 -0.84 -25.17 12.62
C ALA A 190 0.08 -24.45 13.62
N ILE A 191 1.38 -24.68 13.55
CA ILE A 191 2.38 -24.02 14.39
C ILE A 191 2.41 -22.51 14.14
N VAL A 192 2.42 -22.08 12.88
CA VAL A 192 2.46 -20.64 12.53
C VAL A 192 1.20 -19.94 13.01
N ILE A 193 0.02 -20.53 12.80
CA ILE A 193 -1.25 -19.98 13.30
C ILE A 193 -1.24 -19.89 14.82
N ALA A 194 -0.88 -20.99 15.51
CA ALA A 194 -0.85 -21.02 16.96
C ALA A 194 0.15 -19.99 17.52
N SER A 195 1.35 -19.91 16.95
CA SER A 195 2.36 -18.91 17.33
C SER A 195 1.86 -17.48 17.17
N THR A 196 1.14 -17.18 16.08
CA THR A 196 0.57 -15.86 15.82
C THR A 196 -0.51 -15.52 16.85
N LYS A 197 -1.43 -16.44 17.15
CA LYS A 197 -2.49 -16.27 18.16
C LYS A 197 -1.91 -16.11 19.57
N LEU A 198 -0.88 -16.87 19.91
CA LEU A 198 -0.16 -16.77 21.17
C LEU A 198 0.77 -15.56 21.26
N ARG A 199 0.94 -14.79 20.19
CA ARG A 199 1.94 -13.71 20.10
C ARG A 199 3.33 -14.16 20.53
N SER A 200 3.72 -15.34 20.07
CA SER A 200 5.02 -15.93 20.40
C SER A 200 6.16 -15.04 19.92
N MET A 201 7.22 -14.98 20.71
CA MET A 201 8.44 -14.27 20.34
C MET A 201 9.30 -15.04 19.32
N ILE A 202 9.01 -16.32 19.10
CA ILE A 202 9.74 -17.11 18.12
C ILE A 202 9.11 -16.84 16.75
N SER A 203 9.93 -16.37 15.83
CA SER A 203 9.60 -16.23 14.42
C SER A 203 10.39 -17.26 13.63
N TRP A 204 9.70 -18.02 12.79
CA TRP A 204 10.33 -19.01 11.92
C TRP A 204 10.36 -18.54 10.47
N ASP A 205 11.43 -18.87 9.78
CA ASP A 205 11.46 -18.77 8.33
C ASP A 205 10.65 -19.93 7.73
N THR A 206 9.47 -19.63 7.21
CA THR A 206 8.56 -20.63 6.65
C THR A 206 9.05 -21.21 5.32
N SER A 207 10.12 -20.70 4.74
CA SER A 207 10.81 -21.28 3.58
C SER A 207 11.79 -22.39 3.97
N GLU A 208 12.20 -22.43 5.26
CA GLU A 208 13.07 -23.47 5.78
C GLU A 208 12.30 -24.74 6.14
N ARG A 209 13.03 -25.83 6.21
CA ARG A 209 12.46 -27.11 6.65
C ARG A 209 12.07 -27.04 8.13
N LEU A 210 10.98 -27.69 8.48
CA LEU A 210 10.40 -27.70 9.82
C LEU A 210 11.37 -28.15 10.92
N ASP A 211 12.26 -29.08 10.60
CA ASP A 211 13.29 -29.61 11.50
C ASP A 211 14.42 -28.59 11.81
N TYR A 212 14.52 -27.50 11.08
CA TYR A 212 15.42 -26.38 11.40
C TYR A 212 14.75 -25.25 12.20
N TRP A 213 13.46 -25.37 12.47
CA TRP A 213 12.75 -24.35 13.22
C TRP A 213 13.12 -24.43 14.71
N ALA A 214 13.55 -23.30 15.28
CA ALA A 214 13.91 -23.22 16.69
C ALA A 214 12.75 -23.64 17.60
N GLY A 215 13.01 -24.56 18.54
CA GLY A 215 12.00 -25.07 19.46
C GLY A 215 11.06 -26.15 18.86
N ILE A 216 11.33 -26.60 17.64
CA ILE A 216 10.59 -27.69 17.01
C ILE A 216 11.48 -28.94 16.93
N THR A 217 10.93 -30.10 17.27
CA THR A 217 11.54 -31.39 16.94
C THR A 217 10.55 -32.22 16.12
N VAL A 218 11.10 -33.06 15.25
CA VAL A 218 10.31 -33.96 14.43
C VAL A 218 10.63 -35.39 14.78
N TRP A 219 9.71 -36.31 14.47
CA TRP A 219 9.97 -37.74 14.59
C TRP A 219 11.02 -38.18 13.58
N GLU A 220 12.05 -38.89 14.07
CA GLU A 220 13.13 -39.45 13.26
C GLU A 220 12.99 -40.93 13.10
N ARG A 221 13.61 -41.51 12.06
CA ARG A 221 13.62 -42.96 11.82
C ARG A 221 14.31 -43.76 12.96
N THR A 222 15.17 -43.09 13.70
CA THR A 222 15.93 -43.66 14.82
C THR A 222 15.16 -43.69 16.13
N ASP A 223 14.00 -43.00 16.18
CA ASP A 223 13.18 -42.96 17.38
C ASP A 223 12.55 -44.34 17.67
N LYS A 224 12.59 -44.72 18.92
CA LYS A 224 12.06 -46.06 19.34
C LYS A 224 10.54 -46.10 19.16
N GLY A 225 10.08 -47.07 18.38
CA GLY A 225 8.64 -47.32 18.18
C GLY A 225 7.99 -46.36 17.19
N VAL A 226 8.77 -45.55 16.45
CA VAL A 226 8.25 -44.67 15.42
C VAL A 226 7.63 -45.46 14.27
N THR A 227 6.49 -44.99 13.78
CA THR A 227 5.83 -45.54 12.58
C THR A 227 6.23 -44.74 11.33
N PRO A 228 6.12 -45.30 10.12
CA PRO A 228 6.44 -44.61 8.89
C PRO A 228 5.67 -43.27 8.72
N GLU A 229 4.43 -43.22 9.19
CA GLU A 229 3.54 -42.04 9.09
C GLU A 229 3.99 -40.90 10.01
N GLN A 230 4.71 -41.20 11.07
CA GLN A 230 5.24 -40.21 12.02
C GLN A 230 6.52 -39.56 11.53
N ILE A 231 7.30 -40.26 10.69
CA ILE A 231 8.62 -39.78 10.28
C ILE A 231 8.49 -38.37 9.60
N GLY A 232 9.22 -37.41 10.17
CA GLY A 232 9.22 -36.03 9.70
C GLY A 232 8.03 -35.15 10.14
N ARG A 233 7.05 -35.77 10.88
CA ARG A 233 5.96 -35.03 11.52
C ARG A 233 6.44 -34.41 12.84
N VAL A 234 5.77 -33.39 13.31
CA VAL A 234 6.14 -32.69 14.54
C VAL A 234 5.97 -33.59 15.76
N ARG A 235 7.03 -33.67 16.56
CA ARG A 235 7.07 -34.39 17.84
C ARG A 235 6.95 -33.48 19.04
N SER A 236 7.70 -32.34 19.02
CA SER A 236 7.58 -31.35 20.08
C SER A 236 7.56 -29.93 19.54
N VAL A 237 6.87 -29.05 20.26
CA VAL A 237 6.80 -27.63 19.97
C VAL A 237 7.05 -26.83 21.25
N GLU A 238 7.92 -25.83 21.17
CA GLU A 238 8.14 -24.83 22.21
C GLU A 238 7.68 -23.45 21.73
N PHE A 239 6.71 -22.84 22.43
CA PHE A 239 6.31 -21.44 22.24
C PHE A 239 6.89 -20.57 23.35
N LYS A 240 7.51 -19.45 22.99
CA LYS A 240 7.97 -18.43 23.96
C LYS A 240 7.04 -17.23 23.88
N MET A 241 6.28 -16.99 24.96
CA MET A 241 5.25 -15.95 25.01
C MET A 241 5.71 -14.74 25.80
N LEU A 242 5.26 -13.56 25.39
CA LEU A 242 5.41 -12.32 26.13
C LEU A 242 4.40 -12.18 27.27
N ASN A 243 3.21 -12.77 27.13
CA ASN A 243 2.12 -12.67 28.09
C ASN A 243 1.18 -13.89 27.99
N THR A 244 0.82 -14.48 29.14
CA THR A 244 0.17 -15.79 29.23
C THR A 244 -1.35 -15.75 29.48
N LYS A 245 -2.03 -14.73 29.10
CA LYS A 245 -3.49 -14.65 29.26
C LYS A 245 -4.28 -15.29 28.11
N GLU A 246 -3.60 -15.71 27.06
CA GLU A 246 -4.24 -16.31 25.90
C GLU A 246 -4.50 -17.80 26.14
N GLU A 247 -5.64 -18.29 25.71
CA GLU A 247 -5.95 -19.72 25.68
C GLU A 247 -5.11 -20.43 24.63
N LEU A 248 -4.86 -21.74 24.83
CA LEU A 248 -4.14 -22.55 23.85
C LEU A 248 -4.97 -22.62 22.55
N PRO A 249 -4.40 -22.23 21.41
CA PRO A 249 -5.10 -22.29 20.14
C PRO A 249 -5.48 -23.74 19.77
N ALA A 250 -6.71 -23.91 19.30
CA ALA A 250 -7.22 -25.23 18.91
C ALA A 250 -6.42 -25.88 17.77
N GLU A 251 -5.70 -25.09 16.99
CA GLU A 251 -4.82 -25.53 15.91
C GLU A 251 -3.71 -26.45 16.39
N ILE A 252 -3.26 -26.31 17.64
CA ILE A 252 -2.27 -27.20 18.25
C ILE A 252 -2.78 -28.66 18.26
N GLY A 253 -4.08 -28.84 18.51
CA GLY A 253 -4.73 -30.16 18.48
C GLY A 253 -4.83 -30.80 17.07
N LYS A 254 -4.47 -30.05 16.02
CA LYS A 254 -4.39 -30.57 14.65
C LYS A 254 -3.03 -31.22 14.33
N ILE A 255 -2.03 -31.04 15.20
CA ILE A 255 -0.71 -31.66 15.05
C ILE A 255 -0.79 -33.06 15.57
N LYS A 256 -1.15 -34.00 14.71
CA LYS A 256 -1.58 -35.35 15.03
C LYS A 256 -0.59 -36.18 15.88
N TYR A 257 0.70 -36.01 15.65
CA TYR A 257 1.74 -36.77 16.30
C TYR A 257 2.54 -35.98 17.34
N LEU A 258 1.98 -34.88 17.83
CA LEU A 258 2.59 -34.06 18.86
C LEU A 258 2.65 -34.84 20.19
N GLU A 259 3.86 -35.01 20.72
CA GLU A 259 4.10 -35.68 22.01
C GLU A 259 4.33 -34.66 23.13
N THR A 260 5.02 -33.59 22.84
CA THR A 260 5.41 -32.59 23.83
C THR A 260 5.08 -31.18 23.39
N LEU A 261 4.39 -30.43 24.23
CA LEU A 261 4.12 -29.02 24.07
C LEU A 261 4.74 -28.26 25.25
N VAL A 262 5.61 -27.29 24.94
CA VAL A 262 6.19 -26.38 25.93
C VAL A 262 5.70 -24.99 25.65
N VAL A 263 5.12 -24.34 26.66
CA VAL A 263 4.72 -22.94 26.60
C VAL A 263 5.48 -22.20 27.70
N ALA A 264 6.49 -21.43 27.33
CA ALA A 264 7.32 -20.65 28.24
C ALA A 264 6.94 -19.18 28.21
N SER A 265 6.92 -18.53 29.36
CA SER A 265 6.71 -17.09 29.47
C SER A 265 7.91 -16.40 30.08
N ASN A 266 8.25 -15.22 29.56
CA ASN A 266 9.35 -14.39 30.08
C ASN A 266 8.94 -13.47 31.24
N THR A 267 7.69 -13.51 31.70
CA THR A 267 7.28 -12.71 32.86
C THR A 267 7.71 -13.42 34.16
N ASN A 268 8.43 -12.71 35.03
CA ASN A 268 9.00 -13.19 36.31
C ASN A 268 7.95 -13.58 37.37
N THR A 269 6.74 -13.89 37.00
CA THR A 269 5.67 -14.36 37.88
C THR A 269 5.39 -15.80 37.60
N GLN A 270 5.92 -16.65 38.50
CA GLN A 270 5.54 -18.04 38.77
C GLN A 270 4.67 -18.70 37.69
N LEU A 271 5.30 -19.14 36.62
CA LEU A 271 4.63 -20.00 35.67
C LEU A 271 5.19 -21.40 35.85
N LEU A 272 4.28 -22.26 36.23
CA LEU A 272 4.49 -23.69 36.06
C LEU A 272 4.82 -23.91 34.58
N PRO A 273 5.96 -24.53 34.25
CA PRO A 273 6.14 -25.06 32.90
C PRO A 273 5.03 -26.08 32.69
N ALA A 274 4.02 -25.71 31.97
CA ALA A 274 2.97 -26.64 31.59
C ALA A 274 3.55 -27.53 30.49
N THR A 275 4.09 -28.63 30.86
CA THR A 275 4.41 -29.71 29.94
C THR A 275 3.15 -30.60 29.84
N TYR A 276 2.42 -30.47 28.75
CA TYR A 276 1.29 -31.36 28.49
C TYR A 276 1.77 -32.53 27.64
N ARG A 277 1.62 -33.76 28.15
CA ARG A 277 1.64 -34.96 27.33
C ARG A 277 0.25 -35.11 26.71
N ILE A 278 0.21 -35.08 25.41
CA ILE A 278 -0.97 -35.43 24.65
C ILE A 278 -0.82 -36.94 24.37
N GLY A 279 -1.59 -37.72 25.10
CA GLY A 279 -1.63 -39.16 24.92
C GLY A 279 -2.56 -39.59 23.80
#